data_bb70bdf4781e97d85395583cdd8fb8f0
#
_entry.id   bb70bdf4781e97d85395583cdd8fb8f0
#
_cell.length_a   1.000
_cell.length_b   1.000
_cell.length_c   1.000
_cell.angle_alpha   90.00
_cell.angle_beta   90.00
_cell.angle_gamma   90.00
#
_symmetry.space_group_name_H-M   'P 1'
#
loop_
_entity.id
_entity.type
_entity.pdbx_description
1 polymer ?
#
loop_
_entity_poly.entity_id
_entity_poly.type
_entity_poly.pdbx_seq_one_letter_code
_entity_poly.pdbx_strand_id
1 'polypeptide(L)'
;MVTIIFSHPWHGSYNKAILDTIIAKFDNNNTPYQIIDLPKDGFNPCFTEEDLSLYNQGKSADPLVEKYQQIIKSSNEMIFIFPIWWNTMPAVLKGFFDKVLLVNFSHNYQNGWTPLLKIEKTTVITTSESPTEHFRTSIEQCFIKEMLYAVGINNATWLNCERTSHGTDEMRKAFLEKVAEQV
;
A
#
# COMPACT_ATOMS: atom_id res chain seq x y z
N MET A 1 -2.08 -3.38 15.59
CA MET A 1 -0.93 -2.72 14.93
C MET A 1 -1.35 -2.24 13.55
N VAL A 2 -1.12 -0.97 13.23
CA VAL A 2 -1.35 -0.42 11.88
C VAL A 2 -0.05 -0.49 11.09
N THR A 3 -0.11 -0.94 9.82
CA THR A 3 1.05 -0.88 8.91
C THR A 3 0.76 0.07 7.77
N ILE A 4 1.64 1.05 7.60
CA ILE A 4 1.57 2.04 6.52
C ILE A 4 2.57 1.64 5.43
N ILE A 5 2.09 1.43 4.20
CA ILE A 5 2.91 1.19 3.01
C ILE A 5 3.03 2.50 2.24
N PHE A 6 4.22 3.05 2.18
CA PHE A 6 4.51 4.31 1.50
C PHE A 6 5.36 4.06 0.25
N SER A 7 4.94 4.60 -0.89
CA SER A 7 5.62 4.34 -2.16
C SER A 7 5.83 5.58 -3.03
N HIS A 8 6.30 6.68 -2.44
CA HIS A 8 6.73 7.86 -3.19
C HIS A 8 8.21 8.15 -2.97
N PRO A 9 9.06 8.25 -4.03
CA PRO A 9 10.50 8.36 -3.88
C PRO A 9 10.99 9.70 -3.33
N TRP A 10 10.18 10.76 -3.44
CA TRP A 10 10.54 12.10 -2.97
C TRP A 10 9.82 12.45 -1.67
N HIS A 11 10.56 12.66 -0.59
CA HIS A 11 10.03 13.03 0.71
C HIS A 11 9.59 14.51 0.82
N GLY A 12 9.78 15.32 -0.22
CA GLY A 12 9.14 16.64 -0.37
C GLY A 12 7.78 16.61 -1.09
N SER A 13 7.23 15.42 -1.34
CA SER A 13 5.98 15.24 -2.07
C SER A 13 4.74 15.46 -1.21
N TYR A 14 3.60 15.71 -1.85
CA TYR A 14 2.33 15.76 -1.15
C TYR A 14 1.92 14.40 -0.54
N ASN A 15 2.32 13.27 -1.15
CA ASN A 15 2.17 11.95 -0.52
C ASN A 15 2.89 11.86 0.84
N LYS A 16 4.05 12.54 0.97
CA LYS A 16 4.75 12.61 2.26
C LYS A 16 3.98 13.47 3.28
N ALA A 17 3.35 14.57 2.85
CA ALA A 17 2.49 15.36 3.73
C ALA A 17 1.29 14.54 4.23
N ILE A 18 0.70 13.68 3.39
CA ILE A 18 -0.33 12.72 3.80
C ILE A 18 0.22 11.76 4.87
N LEU A 19 1.37 11.16 4.63
CA LEU A 19 2.02 10.28 5.61
C LEU A 19 2.26 11.00 6.94
N ASP A 20 2.80 12.22 6.91
CA ASP A 20 3.10 13.00 8.12
C ASP A 20 1.82 13.36 8.91
N THR A 21 0.72 13.64 8.22
CA THR A 21 -0.58 13.87 8.84
C THR A 21 -1.06 12.64 9.61
N ILE A 22 -0.93 11.45 9.03
CA ILE A 22 -1.31 10.19 9.68
C ILE A 22 -0.41 9.90 10.88
N ILE A 23 0.90 10.07 10.74
CA ILE A 23 1.87 9.89 11.82
C ILE A 23 1.52 10.82 13.00
N ALA A 24 1.32 12.11 12.74
CA ALA A 24 0.97 13.07 13.78
C ALA A 24 -0.32 12.69 14.53
N LYS A 25 -1.35 12.20 13.81
CA LYS A 25 -2.58 11.70 14.44
C LYS A 25 -2.31 10.48 15.32
N PHE A 26 -1.56 9.49 14.82
CA PHE A 26 -1.28 8.26 15.55
C PHE A 26 -0.42 8.52 16.79
N ASP A 27 0.58 9.41 16.69
CA ASP A 27 1.40 9.83 17.83
C ASP A 27 0.55 10.53 18.90
N ASN A 28 -0.34 11.45 18.50
CA ASN A 28 -1.23 12.16 19.43
C ASN A 28 -2.22 11.22 20.14
N ASN A 29 -2.64 10.15 19.46
CA ASN A 29 -3.60 9.18 20.00
C ASN A 29 -2.92 7.95 20.65
N ASN A 30 -1.58 7.90 20.68
CA ASN A 30 -0.80 6.73 21.09
C ASN A 30 -1.20 5.44 20.32
N THR A 31 -1.61 5.56 19.05
CA THR A 31 -1.93 4.43 18.18
C THR A 31 -0.63 3.76 17.72
N PRO A 32 -0.41 2.47 17.98
CA PRO A 32 0.81 1.79 17.56
C PRO A 32 0.80 1.54 16.06
N TYR A 33 1.85 1.98 15.37
CA TYR A 33 2.02 1.82 13.92
C TYR A 33 3.44 1.46 13.54
N GLN A 34 3.62 0.99 12.31
CA GLN A 34 4.90 0.77 11.66
C GLN A 34 4.82 1.18 10.18
N ILE A 35 5.96 1.53 9.60
CA ILE A 35 6.03 2.05 8.24
C ILE A 35 6.95 1.17 7.40
N ILE A 36 6.47 0.78 6.22
CA ILE A 36 7.25 0.25 5.12
C ILE A 36 7.38 1.38 4.10
N ASP A 37 8.54 2.04 4.07
CA ASP A 37 8.86 3.09 3.10
C ASP A 37 9.71 2.48 1.99
N LEU A 38 9.05 1.98 0.95
CA LEU A 38 9.69 1.20 -0.11
C LEU A 38 10.89 1.90 -0.77
N PRO A 39 10.81 3.19 -1.15
CA PRO A 39 11.96 3.89 -1.70
C PRO A 39 13.10 4.11 -0.69
N LYS A 40 12.78 4.46 0.56
CA LYS A 40 13.77 4.70 1.60
C LYS A 40 14.50 3.42 2.01
N ASP A 41 13.79 2.30 2.05
CA ASP A 41 14.36 0.98 2.35
C ASP A 41 15.23 0.47 1.19
N GLY A 42 15.22 1.12 0.02
CA GLY A 42 15.95 0.67 -1.17
C GLY A 42 15.39 -0.62 -1.77
N PHE A 43 14.09 -0.86 -1.60
CA PHE A 43 13.44 -2.07 -2.08
C PHE A 43 13.57 -2.21 -3.61
N ASN A 44 14.12 -3.33 -4.07
CA ASN A 44 14.19 -3.67 -5.49
C ASN A 44 12.87 -4.30 -5.96
N PRO A 45 12.07 -3.61 -6.80
CA PRO A 45 10.78 -4.13 -7.27
C PRO A 45 10.90 -5.25 -8.31
N CYS A 46 12.07 -5.43 -8.91
CA CYS A 46 12.25 -6.41 -9.97
C CYS A 46 12.58 -7.79 -9.40
N PHE A 47 11.97 -8.84 -9.97
CA PHE A 47 12.43 -10.20 -9.72
C PHE A 47 13.85 -10.40 -10.29
N THR A 48 14.66 -11.08 -9.52
CA THR A 48 15.93 -11.66 -9.98
C THR A 48 15.73 -13.11 -10.42
N GLU A 49 16.70 -13.69 -11.11
CA GLU A 49 16.68 -15.12 -11.43
C GLU A 49 16.63 -15.97 -10.15
N GLU A 50 17.34 -15.54 -9.11
CA GLU A 50 17.33 -16.22 -7.81
C GLU A 50 15.95 -16.14 -7.14
N ASP A 51 15.28 -14.98 -7.13
CA ASP A 51 13.90 -14.85 -6.62
C ASP A 51 12.97 -15.84 -7.33
N LEU A 52 13.06 -15.94 -8.66
CA LEU A 52 12.21 -16.86 -9.44
C LEU A 52 12.52 -18.33 -9.14
N SER A 53 13.77 -18.69 -8.87
CA SER A 53 14.15 -20.05 -8.50
C SER A 53 13.55 -20.50 -7.14
N LEU A 54 13.29 -19.53 -6.26
CA LEU A 54 12.72 -19.71 -4.93
C LEU A 54 11.20 -19.53 -4.86
N TYR A 55 10.60 -18.95 -5.90
CA TYR A 55 9.21 -18.51 -5.92
C TYR A 55 8.20 -19.62 -5.55
N ASN A 56 8.33 -20.80 -6.17
CA ASN A 56 7.45 -21.94 -5.90
C ASN A 56 7.59 -22.53 -4.47
N GLN A 57 8.67 -22.14 -3.76
CA GLN A 57 8.88 -22.50 -2.37
C GLN A 57 8.29 -21.48 -1.40
N GLY A 58 7.71 -20.37 -1.91
CA GLY A 58 7.23 -19.25 -1.10
C GLY A 58 8.36 -18.44 -0.47
N LYS A 59 9.53 -18.38 -1.13
CA LYS A 59 10.74 -17.69 -0.64
C LYS A 59 11.20 -16.65 -1.64
N SER A 60 11.98 -15.68 -1.16
CA SER A 60 12.70 -14.69 -1.96
C SER A 60 14.14 -14.63 -1.49
N ALA A 61 15.05 -14.24 -2.39
CA ALA A 61 16.44 -13.94 -2.07
C ALA A 61 16.61 -12.57 -1.39
N ASP A 62 15.62 -11.70 -1.51
CA ASP A 62 15.64 -10.34 -0.95
C ASP A 62 15.25 -10.36 0.54
N PRO A 63 16.15 -10.02 1.48
CA PRO A 63 15.87 -10.04 2.92
C PRO A 63 14.76 -9.06 3.34
N LEU A 64 14.49 -8.03 2.55
CA LEU A 64 13.37 -7.11 2.80
C LEU A 64 12.02 -7.81 2.66
N VAL A 65 11.91 -8.82 1.82
CA VAL A 65 10.66 -9.60 1.65
C VAL A 65 10.28 -10.26 2.95
N GLU A 66 11.19 -10.98 3.60
CA GLU A 66 10.92 -11.64 4.89
C GLU A 66 10.59 -10.61 5.98
N LYS A 67 11.36 -9.51 6.07
CA LYS A 67 11.09 -8.40 6.98
C LYS A 67 9.66 -7.86 6.80
N TYR A 68 9.24 -7.59 5.56
CA TYR A 68 7.92 -7.06 5.28
C TYR A 68 6.81 -8.07 5.57
N GLN A 69 7.03 -9.34 5.30
CA GLN A 69 6.09 -10.40 5.66
C GLN A 69 5.87 -10.48 7.18
N GLN A 70 6.93 -10.34 8.01
CA GLN A 70 6.79 -10.31 9.46
C GLN A 70 6.02 -9.06 9.94
N ILE A 71 6.30 -7.91 9.35
CA ILE A 71 5.56 -6.67 9.61
C ILE A 71 4.07 -6.87 9.30
N ILE A 72 3.73 -7.39 8.12
CA ILE A 72 2.34 -7.62 7.70
C ILE A 72 1.65 -8.65 8.61
N LYS A 73 2.32 -9.72 9.01
CA LYS A 73 1.76 -10.72 9.94
C LYS A 73 1.35 -10.13 11.30
N SER A 74 2.04 -9.09 11.76
CA SER A 74 1.73 -8.41 13.02
C SER A 74 0.62 -7.35 12.90
N SER A 75 0.11 -7.13 11.69
CA SER A 75 -0.85 -6.07 11.37
C SER A 75 -2.29 -6.58 11.38
N ASN A 76 -3.21 -5.75 11.82
CA ASN A 76 -4.66 -5.95 11.67
C ASN A 76 -5.32 -4.83 10.83
N GLU A 77 -4.56 -3.76 10.55
CA GLU A 77 -4.96 -2.66 9.68
C GLU A 77 -3.81 -2.26 8.76
N MET A 78 -4.13 -1.91 7.50
CA MET A 78 -3.14 -1.45 6.53
C MET A 78 -3.57 -0.13 5.89
N ILE A 79 -2.59 0.75 5.66
CA ILE A 79 -2.77 2.01 4.94
C ILE A 79 -1.79 2.03 3.77
N PHE A 80 -2.29 2.21 2.55
CA PHE A 80 -1.47 2.36 1.36
C PHE A 80 -1.47 3.81 0.93
N ILE A 81 -0.29 4.42 0.71
CA ILE A 81 -0.13 5.81 0.25
C ILE A 81 0.73 5.82 -1.00
N PHE A 82 0.14 6.20 -2.14
CA PHE A 82 0.86 6.23 -3.42
C PHE A 82 0.24 7.18 -4.44
N PRO A 83 1.05 7.73 -5.38
CA PRO A 83 0.52 8.48 -6.51
C PRO A 83 -0.02 7.53 -7.58
N ILE A 84 -1.07 7.92 -8.29
CA ILE A 84 -1.50 7.20 -9.49
C ILE A 84 -0.62 7.69 -10.66
N TRP A 85 0.23 6.80 -11.17
CA TRP A 85 1.05 7.02 -12.34
C TRP A 85 0.61 6.09 -13.47
N TRP A 86 0.35 6.67 -14.64
CA TRP A 86 -0.10 5.88 -15.79
C TRP A 86 -1.28 4.95 -15.47
N ASN A 87 -2.31 5.52 -14.82
CA ASN A 87 -3.56 4.85 -14.45
C ASN A 87 -3.44 3.70 -13.43
N THR A 88 -2.30 3.56 -12.76
CA THR A 88 -2.08 2.50 -11.76
C THR A 88 -1.08 2.93 -10.69
N MET A 89 -0.71 1.99 -9.82
CA MET A 89 0.31 2.20 -8.79
C MET A 89 1.73 2.34 -9.37
N PRO A 90 2.67 2.98 -8.66
CA PRO A 90 4.08 3.02 -9.03
C PRO A 90 4.70 1.61 -9.14
N ALA A 91 5.70 1.46 -10.01
CA ALA A 91 6.38 0.18 -10.22
C ALA A 91 6.94 -0.43 -8.92
N VAL A 92 7.45 0.40 -8.00
CA VAL A 92 7.97 -0.07 -6.71
C VAL A 92 6.88 -0.73 -5.86
N LEU A 93 5.64 -0.21 -5.88
CA LEU A 93 4.51 -0.81 -5.17
C LEU A 93 4.02 -2.08 -5.85
N LYS A 94 4.00 -2.11 -7.19
CA LYS A 94 3.65 -3.34 -7.92
C LYS A 94 4.65 -4.46 -7.61
N GLY A 95 5.96 -4.16 -7.65
CA GLY A 95 6.98 -5.13 -7.31
C GLY A 95 6.94 -5.57 -5.84
N PHE A 96 6.51 -4.70 -4.92
CA PHE A 96 6.23 -5.09 -3.54
C PHE A 96 5.16 -6.20 -3.49
N PHE A 97 4.04 -6.05 -4.18
CA PHE A 97 3.02 -7.09 -4.23
C PHE A 97 3.55 -8.37 -4.89
N ASP A 98 4.27 -8.26 -6.00
CA ASP A 98 4.81 -9.42 -6.71
C ASP A 98 5.78 -10.25 -5.84
N LYS A 99 6.68 -9.57 -5.12
CA LYS A 99 7.75 -10.24 -4.35
C LYS A 99 7.35 -10.61 -2.93
N VAL A 100 6.40 -9.90 -2.31
CA VAL A 100 6.03 -10.11 -0.90
C VAL A 100 4.84 -11.05 -0.74
N LEU A 101 3.86 -10.99 -1.67
CA LEU A 101 2.64 -11.83 -1.56
C LEU A 101 2.86 -13.26 -2.09
N LEU A 102 3.85 -13.92 -1.55
CA LEU A 102 4.23 -15.28 -1.95
C LEU A 102 3.26 -16.35 -1.42
N VAL A 103 3.29 -17.51 -2.07
CA VAL A 103 2.58 -18.71 -1.61
C VAL A 103 2.98 -19.10 -0.18
N ASN A 104 2.05 -19.61 0.61
CA ASN A 104 2.18 -19.95 2.03
C ASN A 104 2.37 -18.73 2.97
N PHE A 105 2.45 -17.51 2.42
CA PHE A 105 2.37 -16.27 3.18
C PHE A 105 1.03 -15.56 2.97
N SER A 106 0.70 -15.20 1.74
CA SER A 106 -0.52 -14.46 1.42
C SER A 106 -1.69 -15.35 0.99
N HIS A 107 -1.38 -16.51 0.43
CA HIS A 107 -2.37 -17.48 -0.07
C HIS A 107 -1.78 -18.90 -0.12
N ASN A 108 -2.65 -19.90 -0.29
CA ASN A 108 -2.26 -21.26 -0.64
C ASN A 108 -3.27 -21.88 -1.64
N TYR A 109 -2.99 -23.12 -2.07
CA TYR A 109 -3.81 -23.87 -3.03
C TYR A 109 -4.36 -25.19 -2.47
N GLN A 110 -4.39 -25.37 -1.14
CA GLN A 110 -4.81 -26.65 -0.54
C GLN A 110 -6.26 -27.01 -0.87
N ASN A 111 -7.15 -26.01 -0.95
CA ASN A 111 -8.55 -26.17 -1.31
C ASN A 111 -8.94 -25.18 -2.43
N GLY A 112 -8.12 -25.08 -3.48
CA GLY A 112 -8.17 -23.98 -4.43
C GLY A 112 -7.48 -22.74 -3.86
N TRP A 113 -7.67 -21.58 -4.50
CA TRP A 113 -7.12 -20.32 -4.00
C TRP A 113 -7.71 -19.98 -2.63
N THR A 114 -6.86 -19.94 -1.60
CA THR A 114 -7.26 -19.65 -0.23
C THR A 114 -6.43 -18.51 0.33
N PRO A 115 -7.04 -17.33 0.65
CA PRO A 115 -6.35 -16.21 1.28
C PRO A 115 -5.88 -16.57 2.70
N LEU A 116 -4.70 -16.10 3.07
CA LEU A 116 -4.11 -16.38 4.39
C LEU A 116 -3.95 -15.13 5.27
N LEU A 117 -3.94 -13.94 4.69
CA LEU A 117 -3.89 -12.70 5.46
C LEU A 117 -5.25 -12.42 6.12
N LYS A 118 -5.22 -11.72 7.25
CA LYS A 118 -6.41 -11.35 8.03
C LYS A 118 -6.36 -9.87 8.40
N ILE A 119 -6.31 -9.03 7.37
CA ILE A 119 -6.35 -7.58 7.55
C ILE A 119 -7.82 -7.14 7.49
N GLU A 120 -8.32 -6.61 8.60
CA GLU A 120 -9.74 -6.33 8.78
C GLU A 120 -10.15 -4.92 8.34
N LYS A 121 -9.20 -3.98 8.34
CA LYS A 121 -9.43 -2.60 7.89
C LYS A 121 -8.30 -2.16 6.98
N THR A 122 -8.66 -1.53 5.86
CA THR A 122 -7.71 -1.03 4.88
C THR A 122 -8.10 0.38 4.44
N THR A 123 -7.12 1.28 4.37
CA THR A 123 -7.29 2.59 3.76
C THR A 123 -6.33 2.74 2.59
N VAL A 124 -6.86 3.00 1.41
CA VAL A 124 -6.07 3.30 0.21
C VAL A 124 -6.13 4.79 -0.03
N ILE A 125 -4.98 5.46 -0.01
CA ILE A 125 -4.89 6.91 -0.19
C ILE A 125 -4.02 7.17 -1.41
N THR A 126 -4.61 7.80 -2.41
CA THR A 126 -3.94 8.10 -3.67
C THR A 126 -3.94 9.58 -3.99
N THR A 127 -3.02 9.97 -4.84
CA THR A 127 -2.95 11.31 -5.42
C THR A 127 -2.94 11.21 -6.95
N SER A 128 -3.62 12.12 -7.63
CA SER A 128 -3.72 12.11 -9.08
C SER A 128 -3.88 13.54 -9.65
N GLU A 129 -3.69 13.67 -10.96
CA GLU A 129 -4.03 14.90 -11.68
C GLU A 129 -5.43 14.86 -12.29
N SER A 130 -5.89 13.68 -12.70
CA SER A 130 -7.21 13.48 -13.29
C SER A 130 -8.27 13.21 -12.20
N PRO A 131 -9.57 13.37 -12.54
CA PRO A 131 -10.66 13.06 -11.62
C PRO A 131 -10.67 11.62 -11.13
N THR A 132 -11.11 11.40 -9.90
CA THR A 132 -11.20 10.09 -9.22
C THR A 132 -11.97 9.07 -10.05
N GLU A 133 -13.04 9.49 -10.71
CA GLU A 133 -13.88 8.63 -11.55
C GLU A 133 -13.10 7.91 -12.66
N HIS A 134 -12.04 8.57 -13.17
CA HIS A 134 -11.17 8.03 -14.20
C HIS A 134 -10.40 6.76 -13.75
N PHE A 135 -10.19 6.63 -12.45
CA PHE A 135 -9.36 5.56 -11.86
C PHE A 135 -10.15 4.47 -11.15
N ARG A 136 -11.51 4.49 -11.18
CA ARG A 136 -12.32 3.48 -10.48
C ARG A 136 -12.00 2.06 -10.90
N THR A 137 -11.84 1.82 -12.19
CA THR A 137 -11.52 0.48 -12.66
C THR A 137 -10.17 0.01 -12.16
N SER A 138 -9.13 0.83 -12.26
CA SER A 138 -7.78 0.44 -11.84
C SER A 138 -7.63 0.33 -10.32
N ILE A 139 -8.28 1.19 -9.55
CA ILE A 139 -8.13 1.19 -8.10
C ILE A 139 -9.21 0.33 -7.41
N GLU A 140 -10.50 0.58 -7.65
CA GLU A 140 -11.56 -0.17 -6.94
C GLU A 140 -11.69 -1.62 -7.44
N GLN A 141 -11.63 -1.85 -8.76
CA GLN A 141 -11.78 -3.21 -9.29
C GLN A 141 -10.45 -3.97 -9.27
N CYS A 142 -9.43 -3.48 -9.99
CA CYS A 142 -8.20 -4.25 -10.15
C CYS A 142 -7.36 -4.29 -8.86
N PHE A 143 -7.12 -3.13 -8.21
CA PHE A 143 -6.25 -3.11 -7.04
C PHE A 143 -6.97 -3.61 -5.78
N ILE A 144 -8.14 -3.06 -5.45
CA ILE A 144 -8.82 -3.41 -4.18
C ILE A 144 -9.46 -4.79 -4.28
N LYS A 145 -10.39 -4.99 -5.23
CA LYS A 145 -11.19 -6.24 -5.26
C LYS A 145 -10.41 -7.44 -5.77
N GLU A 146 -9.66 -7.29 -6.87
CA GLU A 146 -8.99 -8.43 -7.50
C GLU A 146 -7.63 -8.76 -6.86
N MET A 147 -6.96 -7.80 -6.20
CA MET A 147 -5.66 -8.05 -5.61
C MET A 147 -5.70 -8.06 -4.09
N LEU A 148 -6.19 -7.00 -3.41
CA LEU A 148 -6.16 -6.96 -1.95
C LEU A 148 -7.09 -8.01 -1.33
N TYR A 149 -8.36 -8.07 -1.78
CA TYR A 149 -9.32 -9.03 -1.23
C TYR A 149 -8.97 -10.48 -1.54
N ALA A 150 -8.34 -10.73 -2.69
CA ALA A 150 -7.90 -12.08 -3.06
C ALA A 150 -6.90 -12.70 -2.06
N VAL A 151 -6.19 -11.89 -1.29
CA VAL A 151 -5.20 -12.36 -0.29
C VAL A 151 -5.65 -12.14 1.15
N GLY A 152 -6.86 -11.61 1.38
CA GLY A 152 -7.43 -11.40 2.72
C GLY A 152 -7.09 -10.03 3.34
N ILE A 153 -6.78 -9.03 2.53
CA ILE A 153 -6.69 -7.62 2.92
C ILE A 153 -8.04 -6.97 2.60
N ASN A 154 -8.91 -6.81 3.61
CA ASN A 154 -10.34 -6.56 3.44
C ASN A 154 -10.78 -5.15 3.84
N ASN A 155 -12.07 -4.84 3.63
CA ASN A 155 -12.75 -3.62 4.06
C ASN A 155 -12.01 -2.33 3.67
N ALA A 156 -11.62 -2.25 2.40
CA ALA A 156 -10.86 -1.12 1.89
C ALA A 156 -11.75 0.10 1.62
N THR A 157 -11.37 1.24 2.20
CA THR A 157 -11.86 2.58 1.84
C THR A 157 -10.83 3.26 0.96
N TRP A 158 -11.27 3.89 -0.11
CA TRP A 158 -10.40 4.63 -1.02
C TRP A 158 -10.64 6.14 -0.94
N LEU A 159 -9.55 6.88 -0.74
CA LEU A 159 -9.48 8.33 -0.78
C LEU A 159 -8.54 8.76 -1.90
N ASN A 160 -8.95 9.66 -2.77
CA ASN A 160 -8.08 10.22 -3.80
C ASN A 160 -8.04 11.74 -3.75
N CYS A 161 -6.85 12.31 -3.75
CA CYS A 161 -6.65 13.74 -3.95
C CYS A 161 -6.44 14.02 -5.44
N GLU A 162 -7.44 14.62 -6.06
CA GLU A 162 -7.40 15.03 -7.46
C GLU A 162 -6.59 16.32 -7.64
N ARG A 163 -6.09 16.58 -8.84
CA ARG A 163 -5.39 17.80 -9.23
C ARG A 163 -4.26 18.18 -8.26
N THR A 164 -3.53 17.18 -7.80
CA THR A 164 -2.55 17.33 -6.71
C THR A 164 -1.51 18.41 -7.00
N SER A 165 -0.99 18.51 -8.24
CA SER A 165 0.01 19.50 -8.62
C SER A 165 -0.61 20.82 -9.08
N HIS A 166 -1.82 20.79 -9.67
CA HIS A 166 -2.48 21.95 -10.27
C HIS A 166 -3.66 22.52 -9.44
N GLY A 167 -4.01 21.86 -8.34
CA GLY A 167 -5.04 22.34 -7.40
C GLY A 167 -4.54 23.45 -6.49
N THR A 168 -5.42 23.96 -5.63
CA THR A 168 -5.09 25.03 -4.66
C THR A 168 -4.55 24.45 -3.35
N ASP A 169 -3.91 25.30 -2.55
CA ASP A 169 -3.44 24.90 -1.21
C ASP A 169 -4.61 24.58 -0.27
N GLU A 170 -5.74 25.27 -0.44
CA GLU A 170 -6.96 25.00 0.33
C GLU A 170 -7.49 23.60 0.05
N MET A 171 -7.51 23.17 -1.22
CA MET A 171 -7.90 21.80 -1.58
C MET A 171 -6.97 20.76 -0.94
N ARG A 172 -5.67 20.99 -0.99
CA ARG A 172 -4.68 20.10 -0.37
C ARG A 172 -4.85 20.04 1.16
N LYS A 173 -5.05 21.17 1.83
CA LYS A 173 -5.30 21.22 3.28
C LYS A 173 -6.58 20.49 3.66
N ALA A 174 -7.69 20.76 2.96
CA ALA A 174 -8.97 20.08 3.21
C ALA A 174 -8.86 18.55 3.02
N PHE A 175 -8.03 18.10 2.05
CA PHE A 175 -7.81 16.67 1.88
C PHE A 175 -6.99 16.06 3.03
N LEU A 176 -5.99 16.76 3.58
CA LEU A 176 -5.25 16.30 4.76
C LEU A 176 -6.17 16.18 5.99
N GLU A 177 -7.06 17.14 6.19
CA GLU A 177 -8.08 17.10 7.25
C GLU A 177 -8.99 15.86 7.08
N LYS A 178 -9.50 15.62 5.86
CA LYS A 178 -10.29 14.44 5.53
C LYS A 178 -9.53 13.14 5.80
N VAL A 179 -8.24 13.06 5.44
CA VAL A 179 -7.38 11.90 5.75
C VAL A 179 -7.31 11.69 7.25
N ALA A 180 -7.05 12.76 8.02
CA ALA A 180 -6.97 12.66 9.47
C ALA A 180 -8.30 12.21 10.13
N GLU A 181 -9.45 12.46 9.53
CA GLU A 181 -10.76 11.99 10.03
C GLU A 181 -11.01 10.50 9.75
N GLN A 182 -10.47 9.98 8.65
CA GLN A 182 -10.78 8.63 8.14
C GLN A 182 -9.87 7.50 8.67
N VAL A 183 -8.65 7.84 9.14
CA VAL A 183 -7.67 6.86 9.65
C VAL A 183 -7.67 6.74 11.18
#